data_5c729fbfa0c5c57af767c3d755473785
#
_entry.id   5c729fbfa0c5c57af767c3d755473785
#
_cell.length_a   1.000
_cell.length_b   1.000
_cell.length_c   1.000
_cell.angle_alpha   90.00
_cell.angle_beta   90.00
_cell.angle_gamma   90.00
#
_symmetry.space_group_name_H-M   'P 1'
#
loop_
_entity.id
_entity.type
_entity.pdbx_description
1 polymer ?
#
loop_
_entity_poly.entity_id
_entity_poly.type
_entity_poly.pdbx_seq_one_letter_code
_entity_poly.pdbx_strand_id
1 'polypeptide(L)'
;MRKLTKWLIAVDILIALCFFVVYCPIFKNLQNTIISTAIDTKTHDYIAYTFYSEERVQEVIDADKFEPINEEINLDEIVIDTKPRDSYDNEYDEAILTRDPGNEHYKYLKIKVGGYDAHLVAIYDPSEVKLLTSKKFNTTTDARYGGGQEKIINMTKRLGATVGINGGGFVDYGYGSDIPLGYVIKDGKVIWAENDKPGSLIGFTNDNKLLLIKATGEEAIKQGMRDALEFGPFLIVNGVTPKFNNVVGGYSRAARVAIAQRKDGIVLFLVTEGTHTAGPNMKEVIDTLVNYGAWNAANLDGGTSTQLVINGKLMNTPKNIYGRKVEGGRSVVTGWGLIPNEEKTADTTE
;
A
#
# COMPACT_ATOMS: atom_id res chain seq x y z
N MET A 1 31.63 -40.54 -18.10
CA MET A 1 30.30 -41.20 -18.12
C MET A 1 29.64 -41.24 -16.72
N ARG A 2 30.19 -41.87 -15.68
CA ARG A 2 29.52 -41.99 -14.35
C ARG A 2 29.12 -40.66 -13.69
N LYS A 3 29.84 -39.55 -13.84
CA LYS A 3 29.48 -38.25 -13.27
C LYS A 3 28.27 -37.59 -13.98
N LEU A 4 28.23 -37.69 -15.31
CA LEU A 4 27.13 -37.15 -16.12
C LEU A 4 25.83 -37.92 -15.84
N THR A 5 25.88 -39.24 -15.72
CA THR A 5 24.72 -40.08 -15.41
C THR A 5 24.14 -39.74 -14.02
N LYS A 6 25.01 -39.54 -13.02
CA LYS A 6 24.54 -39.10 -11.67
C LYS A 6 23.90 -37.74 -11.70
N TRP A 7 24.41 -36.83 -12.52
CA TRP A 7 23.85 -35.48 -12.66
C TRP A 7 22.48 -35.52 -13.36
N LEU A 8 22.33 -36.32 -14.40
CA LEU A 8 21.04 -36.52 -15.08
C LEU A 8 20.00 -37.13 -14.14
N ILE A 9 20.34 -38.16 -13.37
CA ILE A 9 19.44 -38.76 -12.38
C ILE A 9 19.03 -37.71 -11.32
N ALA A 10 19.95 -36.86 -10.86
CA ALA A 10 19.61 -35.79 -9.89
C ALA A 10 18.65 -34.77 -10.49
N VAL A 11 18.81 -34.43 -11.77
CA VAL A 11 17.88 -33.51 -12.48
C VAL A 11 16.50 -34.17 -12.64
N ASP A 12 16.44 -35.46 -13.04
CA ASP A 12 15.17 -36.18 -13.16
C ASP A 12 14.41 -36.25 -11.82
N ILE A 13 15.13 -36.52 -10.71
CA ILE A 13 14.54 -36.52 -9.37
C ILE A 13 14.02 -35.13 -9.02
N LEU A 14 14.76 -34.07 -9.34
CA LEU A 14 14.32 -32.70 -9.07
C LEU A 14 13.06 -32.35 -9.86
N ILE A 15 13.02 -32.72 -11.16
CA ILE A 15 11.84 -32.54 -12.01
C ILE A 15 10.65 -33.32 -11.45
N ALA A 16 10.83 -34.58 -11.05
CA ALA A 16 9.78 -35.39 -10.46
C ALA A 16 9.25 -34.78 -9.14
N LEU A 17 10.13 -34.24 -8.30
CA LEU A 17 9.76 -33.52 -7.08
C LEU A 17 8.96 -32.25 -7.39
N CYS A 18 9.36 -31.47 -8.40
CA CYS A 18 8.61 -30.29 -8.82
C CYS A 18 7.19 -30.67 -9.29
N PHE A 19 7.06 -31.70 -10.14
CA PHE A 19 5.76 -32.23 -10.57
C PHE A 19 4.93 -32.72 -9.39
N PHE A 20 5.55 -33.41 -8.43
CA PHE A 20 4.86 -33.87 -7.22
C PHE A 20 4.30 -32.69 -6.40
N VAL A 21 5.07 -31.62 -6.21
CA VAL A 21 4.60 -30.42 -5.52
C VAL A 21 3.47 -29.73 -6.29
N VAL A 22 3.60 -29.62 -7.62
CA VAL A 22 2.62 -28.94 -8.47
C VAL A 22 1.28 -29.67 -8.51
N TYR A 23 1.25 -31.01 -8.46
CA TYR A 23 0.02 -31.78 -8.68
C TYR A 23 -0.49 -32.55 -7.45
N CYS A 24 0.33 -32.75 -6.41
CA CYS A 24 -0.09 -33.49 -5.23
C CYS A 24 -1.01 -32.62 -4.32
N PRO A 25 -2.23 -33.11 -3.99
CA PRO A 25 -3.20 -32.37 -3.17
C PRO A 25 -2.69 -31.97 -1.77
N ILE A 26 -1.67 -32.66 -1.24
CA ILE A 26 -1.03 -32.32 0.04
C ILE A 26 -0.49 -30.89 0.04
N PHE A 27 -0.08 -30.38 -1.14
CA PHE A 27 0.46 -29.03 -1.31
C PHE A 27 -0.59 -28.01 -1.80
N LYS A 28 -1.89 -28.28 -1.61
CA LYS A 28 -2.98 -27.43 -2.12
C LYS A 28 -2.81 -25.95 -1.74
N ASN A 29 -2.39 -25.64 -0.52
CA ASN A 29 -2.17 -24.25 -0.09
C ASN A 29 -0.99 -23.58 -0.83
N LEU A 30 0.10 -24.33 -1.08
CA LEU A 30 1.23 -23.82 -1.85
C LEU A 30 0.84 -23.62 -3.32
N GLN A 31 0.08 -24.55 -3.91
CA GLN A 31 -0.48 -24.41 -5.25
C GLN A 31 -1.37 -23.18 -5.39
N ASN A 32 -2.27 -22.96 -4.42
CA ASN A 32 -3.13 -21.79 -4.35
C ASN A 32 -2.30 -20.51 -4.32
N THR A 33 -1.26 -20.47 -3.48
CA THR A 33 -0.36 -19.31 -3.42
C THR A 33 0.36 -19.06 -4.74
N ILE A 34 0.83 -20.13 -5.43
CA ILE A 34 1.48 -20.01 -6.75
C ILE A 34 0.50 -19.45 -7.78
N ILE A 35 -0.71 -20.02 -7.86
CA ILE A 35 -1.75 -19.59 -8.81
C ILE A 35 -2.13 -18.14 -8.56
N SER A 36 -2.52 -17.80 -7.34
CA SER A 36 -2.96 -16.45 -6.98
C SER A 36 -1.87 -15.41 -7.24
N THR A 37 -0.64 -15.70 -6.81
CA THR A 37 0.49 -14.80 -7.04
C THR A 37 0.79 -14.61 -8.54
N ALA A 38 0.67 -15.66 -9.35
CA ALA A 38 0.88 -15.56 -10.80
C ALA A 38 -0.21 -14.70 -11.46
N ILE A 39 -1.46 -14.85 -11.06
CA ILE A 39 -2.61 -14.07 -11.58
C ILE A 39 -2.51 -12.58 -11.21
N ASP A 40 -2.13 -12.27 -9.97
CA ASP A 40 -1.95 -10.88 -9.53
C ASP A 40 -0.79 -10.17 -10.25
N THR A 41 0.05 -10.93 -10.92
CA THR A 41 1.21 -10.42 -11.65
C THR A 41 0.88 -10.29 -13.12
N LYS A 42 0.50 -9.11 -13.60
CA LYS A 42 0.12 -8.84 -15.01
C LYS A 42 1.05 -9.43 -16.09
N THR A 43 2.26 -9.83 -15.74
CA THR A 43 3.28 -10.35 -16.67
C THR A 43 3.57 -11.84 -16.50
N HIS A 44 2.98 -12.52 -15.51
CA HIS A 44 3.29 -13.92 -15.17
C HIS A 44 2.04 -14.79 -15.00
N ASP A 45 0.86 -14.30 -15.35
CA ASP A 45 -0.42 -15.03 -15.33
C ASP A 45 -0.36 -16.33 -16.14
N TYR A 46 0.43 -16.35 -17.25
CA TYR A 46 0.67 -17.53 -18.05
C TYR A 46 1.21 -18.71 -17.24
N ILE A 47 1.92 -18.50 -16.13
CA ILE A 47 2.43 -19.56 -15.26
C ILE A 47 1.28 -20.38 -14.68
N ALA A 48 0.24 -19.70 -14.19
CA ALA A 48 -0.95 -20.37 -13.66
C ALA A 48 -1.59 -21.26 -14.72
N TYR A 49 -1.84 -20.73 -15.92
CA TYR A 49 -2.51 -21.45 -17.00
C TYR A 49 -1.62 -22.50 -17.70
N THR A 50 -0.29 -22.45 -17.51
CA THR A 50 0.61 -23.50 -18.03
C THR A 50 0.54 -24.79 -17.21
N PHE A 51 0.38 -24.68 -15.89
CA PHE A 51 0.46 -25.83 -14.99
C PHE A 51 -0.87 -26.29 -14.42
N TYR A 52 -1.93 -25.44 -14.49
CA TYR A 52 -3.24 -25.72 -13.91
C TYR A 52 -4.35 -25.49 -14.93
N SER A 53 -5.47 -26.23 -14.81
CA SER A 53 -6.64 -26.01 -15.66
C SER A 53 -7.28 -24.65 -15.36
N GLU A 54 -8.00 -24.10 -16.34
CA GLU A 54 -8.75 -22.84 -16.18
C GLU A 54 -9.72 -22.92 -15.00
N GLU A 55 -10.42 -24.05 -14.82
CA GLU A 55 -11.33 -24.29 -13.69
C GLU A 55 -10.60 -24.21 -12.35
N ARG A 56 -9.40 -24.79 -12.25
CA ARG A 56 -8.59 -24.76 -11.03
C ARG A 56 -8.06 -23.36 -10.74
N VAL A 57 -7.66 -22.62 -11.76
CA VAL A 57 -7.24 -21.22 -11.64
C VAL A 57 -8.42 -20.37 -11.20
N GLN A 58 -9.60 -20.55 -11.80
CA GLN A 58 -10.80 -19.82 -11.42
C GLN A 58 -11.25 -20.13 -9.98
N GLU A 59 -11.16 -21.39 -9.52
CA GLU A 59 -11.42 -21.78 -8.13
C GLU A 59 -10.55 -20.97 -7.15
N VAL A 60 -9.26 -20.78 -7.48
CA VAL A 60 -8.34 -19.99 -6.63
C VAL A 60 -8.67 -18.51 -6.67
N ILE A 61 -8.96 -17.96 -7.86
CA ILE A 61 -9.37 -16.56 -8.01
C ILE A 61 -10.63 -16.29 -7.17
N ASP A 62 -11.63 -17.18 -7.24
CA ASP A 62 -12.87 -17.01 -6.49
C ASP A 62 -12.67 -17.17 -4.99
N ALA A 63 -11.76 -18.05 -4.58
CA ALA A 63 -11.39 -18.22 -3.18
C ALA A 63 -10.59 -17.02 -2.64
N ASP A 64 -9.83 -16.34 -3.47
CA ASP A 64 -9.05 -15.15 -3.09
C ASP A 64 -9.89 -13.87 -3.03
N LYS A 65 -11.09 -13.89 -3.64
CA LYS A 65 -12.02 -12.78 -3.52
C LYS A 65 -12.43 -12.59 -2.08
N PHE A 66 -12.60 -11.36 -1.71
CA PHE A 66 -13.27 -10.98 -0.47
C PHE A 66 -14.49 -10.12 -0.82
N GLU A 67 -15.51 -10.21 0.02
CA GLU A 67 -16.68 -9.36 -0.12
C GLU A 67 -16.30 -7.92 0.16
N PRO A 68 -16.54 -6.99 -0.79
CA PRO A 68 -16.29 -5.57 -0.53
C PRO A 68 -17.07 -5.10 0.70
N ILE A 69 -16.50 -4.16 1.41
CA ILE A 69 -17.19 -3.51 2.52
C ILE A 69 -18.30 -2.63 1.92
N ASN A 70 -19.56 -2.92 2.23
CA ASN A 70 -20.74 -2.18 1.76
C ASN A 70 -21.22 -1.17 2.82
N GLU A 71 -20.33 -0.68 3.66
CA GLU A 71 -20.62 0.36 4.65
C GLU A 71 -20.51 1.73 4.01
N GLU A 72 -21.50 2.59 4.26
CA GLU A 72 -21.38 4.01 3.97
C GLU A 72 -20.46 4.63 5.04
N ILE A 73 -19.44 5.34 4.58
CA ILE A 73 -18.42 5.88 5.49
C ILE A 73 -19.02 6.95 6.40
N ASN A 74 -18.78 6.81 7.70
CA ASN A 74 -19.19 7.79 8.73
C ASN A 74 -17.95 8.50 9.29
N LEU A 75 -17.70 9.72 8.83
CA LEU A 75 -16.58 10.52 9.26
C LEU A 75 -16.80 11.21 10.62
N ASP A 76 -18.04 11.27 11.14
CA ASP A 76 -18.34 11.92 12.42
C ASP A 76 -17.73 11.16 13.60
N GLU A 77 -17.47 9.87 13.43
CA GLU A 77 -16.82 9.05 14.45
C GLU A 77 -15.30 9.28 14.56
N ILE A 78 -14.72 10.03 13.63
CA ILE A 78 -13.32 10.46 13.73
C ILE A 78 -13.30 11.83 14.41
N VAL A 79 -12.80 11.85 15.63
CA VAL A 79 -12.63 13.08 16.44
C VAL A 79 -11.13 13.32 16.60
N ILE A 80 -10.59 14.30 15.87
CA ILE A 80 -9.16 14.57 15.86
C ILE A 80 -8.71 15.12 17.22
N ASP A 81 -7.86 14.36 17.90
CA ASP A 81 -7.22 14.74 19.16
C ASP A 81 -5.70 14.53 19.06
N THR A 82 -4.99 15.64 18.88
CA THR A 82 -3.54 15.64 18.69
C THR A 82 -2.75 15.69 20.01
N LYS A 83 -3.45 15.73 21.16
CA LYS A 83 -2.79 15.86 22.46
C LYS A 83 -2.07 14.58 22.86
N PRO A 84 -0.92 14.69 23.55
CA PRO A 84 -0.30 13.55 24.21
C PRO A 84 -1.25 12.91 25.23
N ARG A 85 -1.17 11.59 25.39
CA ARG A 85 -1.98 10.80 26.32
C ARG A 85 -1.07 10.11 27.34
N ASP A 86 -1.59 9.94 28.56
CA ASP A 86 -0.90 9.29 29.67
C ASP A 86 -1.47 7.89 29.97
N SER A 87 -2.50 7.46 29.25
CA SER A 87 -3.15 6.16 29.40
C SER A 87 -3.39 5.49 28.06
N TYR A 88 -3.30 4.18 28.03
CA TYR A 88 -3.34 3.35 26.83
C TYR A 88 -4.31 2.19 27.03
N ASP A 89 -5.07 1.84 26.00
CA ASP A 89 -6.04 0.75 26.06
C ASP A 89 -5.36 -0.64 25.95
N ASN A 90 -4.23 -0.69 25.26
CA ASN A 90 -3.45 -1.90 24.98
C ASN A 90 -2.01 -1.58 24.60
N GLU A 91 -1.18 -2.61 24.40
CA GLU A 91 0.24 -2.48 24.02
C GLU A 91 0.48 -1.78 22.67
N TYR A 92 -0.45 -1.90 21.74
CA TYR A 92 -0.36 -1.24 20.41
C TYR A 92 -0.61 0.26 20.53
N ASP A 93 -1.56 0.66 21.39
CA ASP A 93 -1.80 2.06 21.73
C ASP A 93 -0.58 2.67 22.42
N GLU A 94 -0.04 1.99 23.44
CA GLU A 94 1.18 2.43 24.12
C GLU A 94 2.33 2.64 23.13
N ALA A 95 2.52 1.68 22.21
CA ALA A 95 3.61 1.74 21.24
C ALA A 95 3.57 2.98 20.32
N ILE A 96 2.36 3.40 19.89
CA ILE A 96 2.20 4.53 18.97
C ILE A 96 1.94 5.86 19.67
N LEU A 97 1.31 5.87 20.86
CA LEU A 97 0.96 7.08 21.58
C LEU A 97 2.08 7.59 22.51
N THR A 98 3.02 6.72 22.89
CA THR A 98 4.24 7.13 23.59
C THR A 98 5.15 7.87 22.61
N ARG A 99 5.16 9.19 22.69
CA ARG A 99 5.95 10.04 21.78
C ARG A 99 7.43 9.92 22.04
N ASP A 100 8.22 10.01 20.98
CA ASP A 100 9.68 10.08 21.10
C ASP A 100 10.08 11.51 21.54
N PRO A 101 11.03 11.66 22.47
CA PRO A 101 11.48 13.00 22.90
C PRO A 101 11.94 13.85 21.71
N GLY A 102 11.38 15.05 21.60
CA GLY A 102 11.70 15.99 20.52
C GLY A 102 11.06 15.66 19.17
N ASN A 103 10.11 14.72 19.11
CA ASN A 103 9.35 14.41 17.90
C ASN A 103 7.84 14.49 18.19
N GLU A 104 7.25 15.65 17.89
CA GLU A 104 5.83 15.92 18.10
C GLU A 104 4.96 15.53 16.87
N HIS A 105 5.57 15.14 15.75
CA HIS A 105 4.85 14.91 14.50
C HIS A 105 4.49 13.45 14.28
N TYR A 106 5.38 12.50 14.61
CA TYR A 106 5.15 11.08 14.32
C TYR A 106 5.90 10.14 15.24
N LYS A 107 5.41 8.90 15.33
CA LYS A 107 6.10 7.74 15.90
C LYS A 107 6.46 6.76 14.80
N TYR A 108 7.69 6.27 14.81
CA TYR A 108 8.14 5.22 13.89
C TYR A 108 8.41 3.91 14.63
N LEU A 109 7.83 2.82 14.15
CA LEU A 109 7.99 1.48 14.71
C LEU A 109 8.46 0.49 13.63
N LYS A 110 9.37 -0.40 14.02
CA LYS A 110 9.64 -1.64 13.29
C LYS A 110 8.80 -2.74 13.88
N ILE A 111 8.00 -3.39 13.05
CA ILE A 111 7.06 -4.44 13.45
C ILE A 111 7.18 -5.66 12.54
N LYS A 112 6.35 -6.67 12.78
CA LYS A 112 6.19 -7.82 11.90
C LYS A 112 4.75 -7.89 11.40
N VAL A 113 4.58 -8.22 10.10
CA VAL A 113 3.28 -8.50 9.49
C VAL A 113 3.39 -9.83 8.76
N GLY A 114 2.61 -10.83 9.14
CA GLY A 114 2.66 -12.15 8.53
C GLY A 114 4.04 -12.81 8.55
N GLY A 115 4.87 -12.46 9.57
CA GLY A 115 6.26 -12.94 9.69
C GLY A 115 7.31 -12.10 8.94
N TYR A 116 6.89 -11.18 8.08
CA TYR A 116 7.78 -10.26 7.35
C TYR A 116 8.07 -9.01 8.18
N ASP A 117 9.26 -8.44 8.01
CA ASP A 117 9.59 -7.13 8.56
C ASP A 117 8.66 -6.08 7.97
N ALA A 118 8.25 -5.13 8.79
CA ALA A 118 7.39 -4.04 8.40
C ALA A 118 7.70 -2.77 9.21
N HIS A 119 7.24 -1.66 8.68
CA HIS A 119 7.45 -0.32 9.18
C HIS A 119 6.10 0.34 9.37
N LEU A 120 5.81 0.82 10.56
CA LEU A 120 4.62 1.59 10.88
C LEU A 120 5.02 3.00 11.28
N VAL A 121 4.36 3.99 10.69
CA VAL A 121 4.48 5.39 11.10
C VAL A 121 3.11 5.87 11.56
N ALA A 122 3.00 6.31 12.80
CA ALA A 122 1.81 6.97 13.33
C ALA A 122 2.04 8.49 13.30
N ILE A 123 1.26 9.21 12.51
CA ILE A 123 1.32 10.67 12.34
C ILE A 123 0.23 11.28 13.22
N TYR A 124 0.62 12.14 14.15
CA TYR A 124 -0.27 12.65 15.19
C TYR A 124 -1.25 13.70 14.68
N ASP A 125 -0.80 14.60 13.82
CA ASP A 125 -1.66 15.62 13.21
C ASP A 125 -1.99 15.28 11.75
N PRO A 126 -3.23 14.85 11.44
CA PRO A 126 -3.62 14.51 10.08
C PRO A 126 -3.63 15.73 9.14
N SER A 127 -3.58 16.95 9.64
CA SER A 127 -3.48 18.16 8.82
C SER A 127 -2.13 18.25 8.10
N GLU A 128 -1.10 17.58 8.62
CA GLU A 128 0.24 17.49 8.04
C GLU A 128 0.34 16.45 6.94
N VAL A 129 -0.66 15.59 6.77
CA VAL A 129 -0.68 14.58 5.70
C VAL A 129 -1.13 15.22 4.39
N LYS A 130 -0.26 15.16 3.37
CA LYS A 130 -0.48 15.76 2.05
C LYS A 130 -0.19 14.77 0.93
N LEU A 131 -0.90 14.96 -0.19
CA LEU A 131 -0.61 14.23 -1.42
C LEU A 131 0.68 14.76 -2.03
N LEU A 132 1.63 13.84 -2.28
CA LEU A 132 2.86 14.11 -3.03
C LEU A 132 2.65 13.74 -4.49
N THR A 133 3.10 14.60 -5.40
CA THR A 133 3.10 14.33 -6.84
C THR A 133 4.51 14.45 -7.40
N SER A 134 4.83 13.70 -8.44
CA SER A 134 6.12 13.79 -9.11
C SER A 134 6.36 15.18 -9.72
N LYS A 135 7.62 15.56 -9.92
CA LYS A 135 8.00 16.88 -10.44
C LYS A 135 7.39 17.18 -11.82
N LYS A 136 7.26 16.15 -12.65
CA LYS A 136 6.71 16.24 -14.01
C LYS A 136 5.32 15.62 -14.10
N PHE A 137 4.55 15.69 -13.02
CA PHE A 137 3.21 15.17 -13.01
C PHE A 137 2.37 15.72 -14.15
N ASN A 138 1.78 14.84 -14.96
CA ASN A 138 0.90 15.17 -16.08
C ASN A 138 1.51 16.20 -17.08
N THR A 139 2.82 16.13 -17.31
CA THR A 139 3.49 17.04 -18.27
C THR A 139 3.65 16.45 -19.67
N THR A 140 3.52 15.12 -19.80
CA THR A 140 3.59 14.41 -21.08
C THR A 140 2.30 13.66 -21.35
N THR A 141 1.75 13.83 -22.54
CA THR A 141 0.58 13.07 -23.02
C THR A 141 0.96 11.73 -23.63
N ASP A 142 2.25 11.49 -23.86
CA ASP A 142 2.75 10.26 -24.45
C ASP A 142 3.63 9.47 -23.46
N ALA A 143 3.02 8.45 -22.87
CA ALA A 143 3.67 7.56 -21.91
C ALA A 143 4.95 6.87 -22.43
N ARG A 144 5.13 6.80 -23.77
CA ARG A 144 6.31 6.19 -24.40
C ARG A 144 7.59 7.00 -24.19
N TYR A 145 7.47 8.29 -23.91
CA TYR A 145 8.62 9.19 -23.76
C TYR A 145 8.98 9.46 -22.30
N GLY A 146 8.47 8.71 -21.37
CA GLY A 146 8.75 8.65 -19.94
C GLY A 146 9.58 9.76 -19.31
N GLY A 147 9.41 9.99 -18.04
CA GLY A 147 10.21 10.94 -17.27
C GLY A 147 9.43 11.73 -16.23
N GLY A 148 8.11 11.48 -16.13
CA GLY A 148 7.26 12.10 -15.12
C GLY A 148 7.34 11.45 -13.76
N GLN A 149 7.90 10.24 -13.67
CA GLN A 149 8.08 9.53 -12.40
C GLN A 149 9.21 10.12 -11.56
N GLU A 150 9.06 10.05 -10.25
CA GLU A 150 10.07 10.51 -9.30
C GLU A 150 10.16 9.51 -8.13
N LYS A 151 11.36 9.29 -7.57
CA LYS A 151 11.51 8.49 -6.35
C LYS A 151 10.91 9.23 -5.16
N ILE A 152 10.29 8.50 -4.23
CA ILE A 152 9.71 9.10 -3.01
C ILE A 152 10.75 9.93 -2.24
N ILE A 153 12.00 9.46 -2.17
CA ILE A 153 13.09 10.21 -1.52
C ILE A 153 13.33 11.59 -2.14
N ASN A 154 13.12 11.74 -3.44
CA ASN A 154 13.26 13.04 -4.12
C ASN A 154 11.99 13.89 -3.96
N MET A 155 10.79 13.27 -4.01
CA MET A 155 9.52 13.97 -3.75
C MET A 155 9.50 14.57 -2.35
N THR A 156 9.87 13.77 -1.32
CA THR A 156 9.92 14.24 0.07
C THR A 156 10.89 15.42 0.22
N LYS A 157 12.09 15.30 -0.32
CA LYS A 157 13.08 16.38 -0.28
C LYS A 157 12.58 17.66 -0.96
N ARG A 158 11.97 17.54 -2.13
CA ARG A 158 11.48 18.68 -2.92
C ARG A 158 10.28 19.39 -2.29
N LEU A 159 9.40 18.61 -1.64
CA LEU A 159 8.14 19.12 -1.07
C LEU A 159 8.24 19.40 0.44
N GLY A 160 9.42 19.24 1.05
CA GLY A 160 9.60 19.46 2.48
C GLY A 160 8.96 18.41 3.38
N ALA A 161 8.67 17.22 2.84
CA ALA A 161 8.07 16.16 3.63
C ALA A 161 9.13 15.42 4.48
N THR A 162 8.85 15.26 5.76
CA THR A 162 9.68 14.52 6.71
C THR A 162 9.51 13.01 6.54
N VAL A 163 8.28 12.56 6.27
CA VAL A 163 7.92 11.17 5.99
C VAL A 163 7.26 11.09 4.63
N GLY A 164 7.49 10.01 3.87
CA GLY A 164 6.79 9.76 2.62
C GLY A 164 6.66 8.28 2.29
N ILE A 165 5.51 7.91 1.74
CA ILE A 165 5.23 6.60 1.16
C ILE A 165 4.77 6.75 -0.29
N ASN A 166 4.88 5.70 -1.10
CA ASN A 166 4.28 5.70 -2.43
C ASN A 166 2.75 5.69 -2.36
N GLY A 167 2.12 6.10 -3.45
CA GLY A 167 0.67 6.28 -3.55
C GLY A 167 -0.02 5.23 -4.42
N GLY A 168 -0.78 5.70 -5.42
CA GLY A 168 -1.57 4.88 -6.33
C GLY A 168 -0.77 4.25 -7.48
N GLY A 169 -1.47 3.50 -8.31
CA GLY A 169 -0.94 2.91 -9.52
C GLY A 169 -0.65 3.94 -10.61
N PHE A 170 0.14 3.53 -11.59
CA PHE A 170 0.47 4.34 -12.75
C PHE A 170 0.72 3.45 -13.98
N VAL A 171 0.64 4.03 -15.16
CA VAL A 171 0.93 3.32 -16.39
C VAL A 171 2.42 2.98 -16.45
N ASP A 172 2.75 1.68 -16.58
CA ASP A 172 4.11 1.19 -16.61
C ASP A 172 4.39 0.42 -17.89
N TYR A 173 5.06 1.08 -18.83
CA TYR A 173 5.54 0.46 -20.08
C TYR A 173 7.01 0.02 -20.01
N GLY A 174 7.62 0.03 -18.83
CA GLY A 174 9.05 -0.25 -18.66
C GLY A 174 9.98 0.92 -18.97
N TYR A 175 9.46 2.03 -19.48
CA TYR A 175 10.24 3.25 -19.83
C TYR A 175 10.03 4.40 -18.85
N GLY A 176 9.13 4.22 -17.88
CA GLY A 176 8.62 5.29 -17.03
C GLY A 176 7.42 6.01 -17.64
N SER A 177 6.56 6.55 -16.81
CA SER A 177 5.38 7.32 -17.20
C SER A 177 5.04 8.31 -16.10
N ASP A 178 4.44 9.45 -16.43
CA ASP A 178 3.86 10.42 -15.50
C ASP A 178 2.34 10.31 -15.41
N ILE A 179 1.77 9.24 -15.98
CA ILE A 179 0.33 9.00 -16.08
C ILE A 179 -0.10 8.14 -14.88
N PRO A 180 -0.82 8.70 -13.88
CA PRO A 180 -1.45 7.91 -12.85
C PRO A 180 -2.62 7.12 -13.42
N LEU A 181 -2.96 5.99 -12.79
CA LEU A 181 -4.22 5.29 -13.04
C LEU A 181 -5.33 5.92 -12.20
N GLY A 182 -6.52 6.06 -12.83
CA GLY A 182 -7.71 6.60 -12.18
C GLY A 182 -7.64 8.11 -11.91
N TYR A 183 -8.14 8.54 -10.76
CA TYR A 183 -8.21 9.95 -10.36
C TYR A 183 -7.04 10.39 -9.50
N VAL A 184 -6.66 11.67 -9.63
CA VAL A 184 -5.82 12.38 -8.65
C VAL A 184 -6.45 13.73 -8.35
N ILE A 185 -6.74 13.98 -7.07
CA ILE A 185 -7.30 15.23 -6.55
C ILE A 185 -6.23 15.87 -5.67
N LYS A 186 -5.98 17.15 -5.84
CA LYS A 186 -5.05 17.92 -5.02
C LYS A 186 -5.60 19.32 -4.77
N ASP A 187 -5.54 19.73 -3.50
CA ASP A 187 -6.03 21.06 -3.05
C ASP A 187 -7.47 21.34 -3.53
N GLY A 188 -8.36 20.33 -3.45
CA GLY A 188 -9.77 20.41 -3.85
C GLY A 188 -10.00 20.50 -5.35
N LYS A 189 -9.04 20.11 -6.18
CA LYS A 189 -9.16 20.10 -7.64
C LYS A 189 -8.79 18.76 -8.24
N VAL A 190 -9.56 18.28 -9.20
CA VAL A 190 -9.15 17.15 -10.04
C VAL A 190 -7.99 17.62 -10.91
N ILE A 191 -6.78 17.13 -10.61
CA ILE A 191 -5.58 17.44 -11.41
C ILE A 191 -5.30 16.37 -12.46
N TRP A 192 -5.94 15.21 -12.35
CA TRP A 192 -5.92 14.11 -13.30
C TRP A 192 -7.17 13.27 -13.19
N ALA A 193 -7.69 12.82 -14.32
CA ALA A 193 -8.72 11.79 -14.44
C ALA A 193 -8.41 10.93 -15.67
N GLU A 194 -8.30 9.62 -15.49
CA GLU A 194 -8.12 8.67 -16.59
C GLU A 194 -9.42 8.54 -17.42
N ASN A 195 -10.56 8.63 -16.74
CA ASN A 195 -11.90 8.58 -17.32
C ASN A 195 -12.89 9.29 -16.38
N ASP A 196 -14.17 9.31 -16.74
CA ASP A 196 -15.26 9.95 -16.01
C ASP A 196 -16.13 8.97 -15.19
N LYS A 197 -15.66 7.73 -15.00
CA LYS A 197 -16.37 6.71 -14.23
C LYS A 197 -16.00 6.77 -12.75
N PRO A 198 -16.92 6.39 -11.84
CA PRO A 198 -16.61 6.28 -10.43
C PRO A 198 -15.45 5.33 -10.15
N GLY A 199 -14.43 5.82 -9.46
CA GLY A 199 -13.27 5.06 -9.00
C GLY A 199 -13.21 4.92 -7.48
N SER A 200 -12.34 4.05 -6.97
CA SER A 200 -12.11 3.88 -5.54
C SER A 200 -11.14 4.94 -5.03
N LEU A 201 -11.66 6.06 -4.57
CA LEU A 201 -10.88 7.21 -4.11
C LEU A 201 -10.49 7.07 -2.63
N ILE A 202 -9.22 7.32 -2.37
CA ILE A 202 -8.57 7.28 -1.07
C ILE A 202 -8.00 8.67 -0.82
N GLY A 203 -8.49 9.39 0.18
CA GLY A 203 -8.00 10.73 0.38
C GLY A 203 -8.47 11.41 1.67
N PHE A 204 -8.01 12.61 1.91
CA PHE A 204 -8.37 13.40 3.08
C PHE A 204 -9.35 14.51 2.71
N THR A 205 -10.33 14.72 3.58
CA THR A 205 -11.24 15.87 3.51
C THR A 205 -10.57 17.15 3.96
N ASN A 206 -11.26 18.29 3.76
CA ASN A 206 -10.84 19.58 4.32
C ASN A 206 -10.70 19.55 5.84
N ASP A 207 -11.47 18.67 6.51
CA ASP A 207 -11.41 18.45 7.97
C ASP A 207 -10.34 17.42 8.36
N ASN A 208 -9.46 17.05 7.44
CA ASN A 208 -8.35 16.09 7.64
C ASN A 208 -8.79 14.68 8.07
N LYS A 209 -9.96 14.24 7.61
CA LYS A 209 -10.49 12.89 7.84
C LYS A 209 -10.30 12.04 6.59
N LEU A 210 -9.86 10.80 6.78
CA LEU A 210 -9.63 9.84 5.69
C LEU A 210 -10.98 9.36 5.14
N LEU A 211 -11.34 9.88 3.98
CA LEU A 211 -12.53 9.51 3.22
C LEU A 211 -12.18 8.43 2.20
N LEU A 212 -12.90 7.32 2.26
CA LEU A 212 -12.83 6.20 1.34
C LEU A 212 -14.17 6.12 0.59
N ILE A 213 -14.17 6.42 -0.69
CA ILE A 213 -15.42 6.53 -1.44
C ILE A 213 -15.26 6.01 -2.86
N LYS A 214 -16.34 5.40 -3.39
CA LYS A 214 -16.44 5.06 -4.80
C LYS A 214 -17.23 6.15 -5.51
N ALA A 215 -16.54 7.05 -6.21
CA ALA A 215 -17.11 8.25 -6.80
C ALA A 215 -16.29 8.74 -7.99
N THR A 216 -16.83 9.66 -8.77
CA THR A 216 -16.06 10.51 -9.68
C THR A 216 -15.28 11.56 -8.87
N GLY A 217 -14.23 12.14 -9.47
CA GLY A 217 -13.45 13.18 -8.78
C GLY A 217 -14.28 14.39 -8.37
N GLU A 218 -15.25 14.81 -9.18
CA GLU A 218 -16.13 15.93 -8.86
C GLU A 218 -17.10 15.64 -7.72
N GLU A 219 -17.64 14.41 -7.67
CA GLU A 219 -18.51 13.96 -6.57
C GLU A 219 -17.73 13.90 -5.25
N ALA A 220 -16.50 13.42 -5.30
CA ALA A 220 -15.63 13.37 -4.13
C ALA A 220 -15.31 14.79 -3.59
N ILE A 221 -15.02 15.74 -4.47
CA ILE A 221 -14.79 17.15 -4.07
C ILE A 221 -16.04 17.75 -3.43
N LYS A 222 -17.24 17.47 -3.96
CA LYS A 222 -18.51 17.91 -3.34
C LYS A 222 -18.71 17.35 -1.92
N GLN A 223 -18.10 16.19 -1.64
CA GLN A 223 -18.08 15.59 -0.29
C GLN A 223 -16.91 16.09 0.57
N GLY A 224 -16.25 17.16 0.16
CA GLY A 224 -15.19 17.81 0.90
C GLY A 224 -13.79 17.19 0.71
N MET A 225 -13.58 16.33 -0.27
CA MET A 225 -12.27 15.75 -0.54
C MET A 225 -11.26 16.81 -0.96
N ARG A 226 -10.19 16.97 -0.16
CA ARG A 226 -9.09 17.92 -0.40
C ARG A 226 -8.02 17.31 -1.29
N ASP A 227 -7.49 16.17 -0.87
CA ASP A 227 -6.44 15.44 -1.58
C ASP A 227 -6.87 13.97 -1.72
N ALA A 228 -6.71 13.38 -2.90
CA ALA A 228 -7.00 11.97 -3.11
C ALA A 228 -6.21 11.40 -4.28
N LEU A 229 -6.11 10.08 -4.27
CA LEU A 229 -5.72 9.24 -5.40
C LEU A 229 -6.68 8.05 -5.50
N GLU A 230 -6.73 7.45 -6.68
CA GLU A 230 -7.48 6.21 -6.88
C GLU A 230 -6.56 5.01 -6.69
N PHE A 231 -6.99 4.10 -5.83
CA PHE A 231 -6.41 2.76 -5.66
C PHE A 231 -7.36 1.89 -4.82
N GLY A 232 -6.91 0.68 -4.48
CA GLY A 232 -7.72 -0.20 -3.64
C GLY A 232 -7.07 -1.57 -3.41
N PRO A 233 -7.78 -2.40 -2.71
CA PRO A 233 -9.12 -2.23 -2.14
C PRO A 233 -9.14 -1.38 -0.85
N PHE A 234 -10.35 -0.98 -0.41
CA PHE A 234 -10.57 -0.50 0.95
C PHE A 234 -10.42 -1.68 1.90
N LEU A 235 -9.67 -1.46 2.98
CA LEU A 235 -9.30 -2.52 3.93
C LEU A 235 -10.13 -2.49 5.21
N ILE A 236 -10.51 -1.30 5.67
CA ILE A 236 -11.34 -1.08 6.84
C ILE A 236 -12.20 0.15 6.56
N VAL A 237 -13.51 0.06 6.80
CA VAL A 237 -14.43 1.19 6.75
C VAL A 237 -15.28 1.19 8.02
N ASN A 238 -15.27 2.27 8.78
CA ASN A 238 -15.94 2.39 10.09
C ASN A 238 -15.61 1.23 11.05
N GLY A 239 -14.35 0.76 11.03
CA GLY A 239 -13.92 -0.39 11.83
C GLY A 239 -14.36 -1.76 11.29
N VAL A 240 -15.13 -1.80 10.20
CA VAL A 240 -15.57 -3.05 9.57
C VAL A 240 -14.51 -3.52 8.58
N THR A 241 -14.16 -4.79 8.64
CA THR A 241 -13.22 -5.45 7.72
C THR A 241 -13.93 -6.30 6.68
N PRO A 242 -13.35 -6.50 5.48
CA PRO A 242 -13.96 -7.36 4.47
C PRO A 242 -13.99 -8.81 4.94
N LYS A 243 -14.98 -9.56 4.42
CA LYS A 243 -15.05 -11.00 4.63
C LYS A 243 -14.28 -11.72 3.53
N PHE A 244 -13.34 -12.55 3.91
CA PHE A 244 -12.58 -13.37 2.98
C PHE A 244 -13.30 -14.70 2.71
N ASN A 245 -13.32 -15.12 1.44
CA ASN A 245 -13.90 -16.40 1.03
C ASN A 245 -13.08 -17.62 1.48
N ASN A 246 -11.85 -17.39 1.91
CA ASN A 246 -10.99 -18.45 2.44
C ASN A 246 -10.47 -18.12 3.85
N VAL A 247 -10.16 -19.18 4.61
CA VAL A 247 -9.72 -19.07 6.02
C VAL A 247 -8.34 -18.45 6.22
N VAL A 248 -7.51 -18.40 5.16
CA VAL A 248 -6.17 -17.81 5.23
C VAL A 248 -6.16 -16.31 4.90
N GLY A 249 -7.29 -15.78 4.42
CA GLY A 249 -7.43 -14.34 4.14
C GLY A 249 -6.69 -13.86 2.91
N GLY A 250 -6.72 -14.67 1.84
CA GLY A 250 -6.02 -14.42 0.58
C GLY A 250 -4.74 -15.22 0.45
N TYR A 251 -4.53 -15.76 -0.75
CA TYR A 251 -3.32 -16.51 -1.08
C TYR A 251 -2.24 -15.61 -1.67
N SER A 252 -2.61 -14.48 -2.26
CA SER A 252 -1.69 -13.52 -2.86
C SER A 252 -0.76 -12.91 -1.82
N ARG A 253 0.53 -13.02 -2.06
CA ARG A 253 1.59 -12.53 -1.18
C ARG A 253 2.50 -11.56 -1.89
N ALA A 254 2.63 -10.34 -1.34
CA ALA A 254 3.53 -9.33 -1.87
C ALA A 254 3.93 -8.33 -0.77
N ALA A 255 4.96 -7.52 -1.03
CA ALA A 255 5.19 -6.31 -0.27
C ALA A 255 3.98 -5.38 -0.40
N ARG A 256 3.51 -4.79 0.71
CA ARG A 256 2.27 -4.02 0.80
C ARG A 256 2.52 -2.63 1.37
N VAL A 257 1.69 -1.69 0.93
CA VAL A 257 1.60 -0.35 1.49
C VAL A 257 0.13 -0.08 1.82
N ALA A 258 -0.11 0.47 2.99
CA ALA A 258 -1.45 0.88 3.38
C ALA A 258 -1.42 2.23 4.09
N ILE A 259 -2.52 2.97 3.93
CA ILE A 259 -2.81 4.19 4.66
C ILE A 259 -4.06 3.95 5.51
N ALA A 260 -4.04 4.42 6.74
CA ALA A 260 -5.19 4.30 7.64
C ALA A 260 -5.33 5.53 8.53
N GLN A 261 -6.51 5.68 9.11
CA GLN A 261 -6.77 6.67 10.15
C GLN A 261 -7.55 6.03 11.30
N ARG A 262 -7.19 6.40 12.51
CA ARG A 262 -7.83 6.00 13.77
C ARG A 262 -9.00 6.93 14.10
N LYS A 263 -9.83 6.55 15.07
CA LYS A 263 -10.91 7.41 15.59
C LYS A 263 -10.40 8.71 16.21
N ASP A 264 -9.20 8.71 16.79
CA ASP A 264 -8.56 9.90 17.37
C ASP A 264 -7.87 10.79 16.32
N GLY A 265 -7.98 10.45 15.04
CA GLY A 265 -7.44 11.22 13.94
C GLY A 265 -6.01 10.84 13.54
N ILE A 266 -5.29 10.07 14.36
CA ILE A 266 -3.92 9.63 14.03
C ILE A 266 -3.92 8.88 12.72
N VAL A 267 -3.01 9.25 11.81
CA VAL A 267 -2.83 8.59 10.52
C VAL A 267 -1.72 7.56 10.61
N LEU A 268 -1.99 6.37 10.07
CA LEU A 268 -1.03 5.26 10.05
C LEU A 268 -0.56 5.02 8.61
N PHE A 269 0.77 5.03 8.41
CA PHE A 269 1.41 4.52 7.21
C PHE A 269 2.03 3.16 7.52
N LEU A 270 1.56 2.11 6.88
CA LEU A 270 2.11 0.77 7.00
C LEU A 270 2.82 0.36 5.72
N VAL A 271 4.09 -0.02 5.83
CA VAL A 271 4.93 -0.45 4.70
C VAL A 271 5.62 -1.75 5.06
N THR A 272 5.43 -2.81 4.28
CA THR A 272 6.00 -4.13 4.57
C THR A 272 7.21 -4.42 3.69
N GLU A 273 8.15 -5.20 4.22
CA GLU A 273 9.19 -5.81 3.41
C GLU A 273 8.62 -6.96 2.59
N GLY A 274 9.30 -7.29 1.50
CA GLY A 274 8.89 -8.38 0.63
C GLY A 274 9.39 -8.19 -0.80
N THR A 275 8.72 -8.88 -1.71
CA THR A 275 8.93 -8.76 -3.15
C THR A 275 7.57 -8.61 -3.83
N HIS A 276 7.53 -8.69 -5.14
CA HIS A 276 6.28 -8.75 -5.90
C HIS A 276 5.50 -10.06 -5.67
N THR A 277 6.16 -11.11 -5.21
CA THR A 277 5.61 -12.46 -5.06
C THR A 277 5.83 -13.07 -3.67
N ALA A 278 6.38 -12.32 -2.73
CA ALA A 278 6.62 -12.76 -1.36
C ALA A 278 6.44 -11.59 -0.40
N GLY A 279 5.62 -11.79 0.62
CA GLY A 279 5.24 -10.78 1.60
C GLY A 279 4.03 -11.24 2.40
N PRO A 280 3.42 -10.37 3.20
CA PRO A 280 2.17 -10.66 3.87
C PRO A 280 1.01 -10.77 2.87
N ASN A 281 -0.02 -11.52 3.23
CA ASN A 281 -1.30 -11.48 2.55
C ASN A 281 -2.14 -10.28 3.04
N MET A 282 -3.29 -10.05 2.39
CA MET A 282 -4.11 -8.87 2.70
C MET A 282 -4.72 -8.93 4.10
N LYS A 283 -5.13 -10.13 4.57
CA LYS A 283 -5.67 -10.29 5.91
C LYS A 283 -4.64 -9.96 7.00
N GLU A 284 -3.40 -10.40 6.85
CA GLU A 284 -2.31 -10.11 7.79
C GLU A 284 -2.04 -8.60 7.90
N VAL A 285 -2.21 -7.85 6.80
CA VAL A 285 -2.14 -6.38 6.77
C VAL A 285 -3.32 -5.77 7.52
N ILE A 286 -4.54 -6.23 7.24
CA ILE A 286 -5.77 -5.76 7.90
C ILE A 286 -5.72 -6.01 9.41
N ASP A 287 -5.40 -7.24 9.82
CA ASP A 287 -5.31 -7.63 11.23
C ASP A 287 -4.30 -6.74 11.99
N THR A 288 -3.17 -6.42 11.34
CA THR A 288 -2.18 -5.51 11.90
C THR A 288 -2.76 -4.11 12.07
N LEU A 289 -3.42 -3.55 11.06
CA LEU A 289 -4.03 -2.22 11.14
C LEU A 289 -5.13 -2.14 12.20
N VAL A 290 -5.95 -3.21 12.34
CA VAL A 290 -6.97 -3.33 13.40
C VAL A 290 -6.32 -3.30 14.78
N ASN A 291 -5.24 -4.05 15.01
CA ASN A 291 -4.51 -4.05 16.27
C ASN A 291 -4.01 -2.65 16.65
N TYR A 292 -3.56 -1.85 15.68
CA TYR A 292 -3.15 -0.45 15.88
C TYR A 292 -4.31 0.55 15.85
N GLY A 293 -5.56 0.08 15.92
CA GLY A 293 -6.75 0.90 16.09
C GLY A 293 -7.23 1.63 14.84
N ALA A 294 -6.86 1.17 13.63
CA ALA A 294 -7.35 1.76 12.39
C ALA A 294 -8.88 1.69 12.32
N TRP A 295 -9.50 2.83 12.01
CA TRP A 295 -10.94 2.97 11.83
C TRP A 295 -11.32 2.96 10.35
N ASN A 296 -10.58 3.68 9.52
CA ASN A 296 -10.61 3.62 8.07
C ASN A 296 -9.24 3.26 7.54
N ALA A 297 -9.16 2.38 6.55
CA ALA A 297 -7.90 1.99 5.93
C ALA A 297 -8.07 1.58 4.46
N ALA A 298 -7.05 1.83 3.67
CA ALA A 298 -7.00 1.43 2.27
C ALA A 298 -5.61 0.92 1.88
N ASN A 299 -5.60 -0.01 0.92
CA ASN A 299 -4.38 -0.47 0.28
C ASN A 299 -3.88 0.56 -0.74
N LEU A 300 -2.58 0.66 -0.87
CA LEU A 300 -1.88 1.45 -1.87
C LEU A 300 -1.02 0.54 -2.76
N ASP A 301 -0.36 1.11 -3.78
CA ASP A 301 0.47 0.33 -4.68
C ASP A 301 1.62 -0.38 -3.93
N GLY A 302 1.74 -1.65 -4.19
CA GLY A 302 2.65 -2.55 -3.47
C GLY A 302 3.82 -3.06 -4.32
N GLY A 303 4.31 -4.27 -3.97
CA GLY A 303 5.36 -4.95 -4.72
C GLY A 303 6.63 -4.11 -4.87
N THR A 304 7.09 -3.90 -6.10
CA THR A 304 8.30 -3.12 -6.40
C THR A 304 8.17 -1.64 -6.03
N SER A 305 6.95 -1.10 -5.99
CA SER A 305 6.69 0.32 -5.68
C SER A 305 6.78 0.64 -4.19
N THR A 306 6.77 -0.37 -3.32
CA THR A 306 6.75 -0.25 -1.87
C THR A 306 7.93 0.56 -1.34
N GLN A 307 7.67 1.74 -0.78
CA GLN A 307 8.69 2.66 -0.26
C GLN A 307 8.20 3.38 0.99
N LEU A 308 9.08 3.49 1.99
CA LEU A 308 8.98 4.41 3.12
C LEU A 308 10.25 5.24 3.21
N VAL A 309 10.12 6.53 3.19
CA VAL A 309 11.20 7.49 3.42
C VAL A 309 10.95 8.26 4.71
N ILE A 310 11.95 8.36 5.57
CA ILE A 310 11.93 9.17 6.79
C ILE A 310 13.21 10.03 6.81
N ASN A 311 13.06 11.33 6.95
CA ASN A 311 14.17 12.29 7.00
C ASN A 311 15.17 12.10 5.83
N GLY A 312 14.63 11.92 4.62
CA GLY A 312 15.43 11.72 3.41
C GLY A 312 16.15 10.37 3.31
N LYS A 313 15.79 9.39 4.17
CA LYS A 313 16.37 8.05 4.16
C LYS A 313 15.30 7.01 3.84
N LEU A 314 15.58 6.14 2.85
CA LEU A 314 14.75 4.98 2.55
C LEU A 314 14.86 3.94 3.68
N MET A 315 13.74 3.58 4.29
CA MET A 315 13.68 2.74 5.49
C MET A 315 13.53 1.26 5.18
N ASN A 316 12.85 0.92 4.09
CA ASN A 316 12.65 -0.45 3.62
C ASN A 316 13.58 -0.79 2.44
N THR A 317 13.55 -2.03 1.99
CA THR A 317 14.37 -2.54 0.88
C THR A 317 13.49 -2.94 -0.31
N PRO A 318 13.07 -1.98 -1.19
CA PRO A 318 12.30 -2.30 -2.36
C PRO A 318 13.02 -3.29 -3.27
N LYS A 319 12.30 -4.28 -3.77
CA LYS A 319 12.85 -5.32 -4.65
C LYS A 319 12.04 -5.42 -5.93
N ASN A 320 12.72 -5.61 -7.05
CA ASN A 320 12.05 -5.85 -8.33
C ASN A 320 11.46 -7.27 -8.41
N ILE A 321 10.80 -7.59 -9.53
CA ILE A 321 10.18 -8.90 -9.77
C ILE A 321 11.16 -10.08 -9.67
N TYR A 322 12.46 -9.83 -9.84
CA TYR A 322 13.52 -10.83 -9.70
C TYR A 322 14.11 -10.89 -8.28
N GLY A 323 13.52 -10.18 -7.30
CA GLY A 323 14.02 -10.10 -5.93
C GLY A 323 15.29 -9.26 -5.75
N ARG A 324 15.74 -8.55 -6.80
CA ARG A 324 16.92 -7.66 -6.73
C ARG A 324 16.53 -6.32 -6.12
N LYS A 325 17.38 -5.83 -5.22
CA LYS A 325 17.20 -4.51 -4.60
C LYS A 325 17.13 -3.40 -5.65
N VAL A 326 16.19 -2.47 -5.46
CA VAL A 326 16.05 -1.26 -6.27
C VAL A 326 16.62 -0.08 -5.47
N GLU A 327 17.81 0.35 -5.85
CA GLU A 327 18.55 1.40 -5.14
C GLU A 327 17.79 2.72 -5.11
N GLY A 328 17.54 3.23 -3.90
CA GLY A 328 16.78 4.47 -3.68
C GLY A 328 15.28 4.35 -3.97
N GLY A 329 14.75 3.14 -4.18
CA GLY A 329 13.37 2.86 -4.53
C GLY A 329 13.04 3.05 -6.01
N ARG A 330 11.89 2.55 -6.42
CA ARG A 330 11.32 2.75 -7.77
C ARG A 330 10.80 4.17 -7.93
N SER A 331 10.91 4.75 -9.12
CA SER A 331 10.22 5.98 -9.45
C SER A 331 8.72 5.72 -9.59
N VAL A 332 7.89 6.58 -9.01
CA VAL A 332 6.43 6.52 -8.97
C VAL A 332 5.84 7.89 -9.28
N VAL A 333 4.53 7.98 -9.47
CA VAL A 333 3.87 9.22 -9.90
C VAL A 333 3.29 9.98 -8.72
N THR A 334 2.75 9.26 -7.73
CA THR A 334 2.12 9.85 -6.54
C THR A 334 2.65 9.22 -5.26
N GLY A 335 2.46 9.89 -4.16
CA GLY A 335 2.74 9.41 -2.80
C GLY A 335 1.92 10.15 -1.76
N TRP A 336 2.03 9.71 -0.51
CA TRP A 336 1.55 10.43 0.64
C TRP A 336 2.74 10.83 1.52
N GLY A 337 2.69 11.99 2.12
CA GLY A 337 3.77 12.47 2.97
C GLY A 337 3.29 13.30 4.13
N LEU A 338 4.08 13.30 5.20
CA LEU A 338 3.98 14.22 6.31
C LEU A 338 4.82 15.45 5.97
N ILE A 339 4.15 16.59 5.81
CA ILE A 339 4.76 17.91 5.67
C ILE A 339 4.40 18.69 6.94
N PRO A 340 5.37 18.91 7.84
CA PRO A 340 5.11 19.64 9.08
C PRO A 340 4.49 21.00 8.79
N ASN A 341 3.46 21.36 9.54
CA ASN A 341 2.95 22.72 9.53
C ASN A 341 4.07 23.65 10.02
N GLU A 342 4.24 24.82 9.40
CA GLU A 342 5.15 25.83 9.92
C GLU A 342 4.70 26.14 11.37
N GLU A 343 5.62 26.04 12.33
CA GLU A 343 5.36 26.48 13.69
C GLU A 343 4.83 27.92 13.60
N LYS A 344 3.60 28.14 14.09
CA LYS A 344 3.19 29.49 14.40
C LYS A 344 4.16 29.94 15.49
N THR A 345 5.21 30.65 15.08
CA THR A 345 6.06 31.37 16.01
C THR A 345 5.10 32.19 16.87
N ALA A 346 4.98 31.78 18.14
CA ALA A 346 4.24 32.53 19.10
C ALA A 346 4.87 33.93 19.07
N ASP A 347 4.08 34.89 18.64
CA ASP A 347 4.44 36.30 18.66
C ASP A 347 4.59 36.72 20.14
N THR A 348 5.81 36.47 20.66
CA THR A 348 6.23 37.00 21.95
C THR A 348 6.81 38.37 21.71
N THR A 349 5.92 39.30 21.32
CA THR A 349 6.14 40.71 21.51
C THR A 349 5.14 41.20 22.56
N GLU A 350 5.56 41.16 23.83
CA GLU A 350 5.33 42.25 24.79
C GLU A 350 6.30 42.08 25.98
#